data_aed2c753926e8baa44f42863d534b908
#
_entry.id   aed2c753926e8baa44f42863d534b908
#
_cell.length_a   1.000
_cell.length_b   1.000
_cell.length_c   1.000
_cell.angle_alpha   90.00
_cell.angle_beta   90.00
_cell.angle_gamma   90.00
#
_symmetry.space_group_name_H-M   'P 1'
#
loop_
_entity.id
_entity.type
_entity.pdbx_description
1 polymer ?
#
loop_
_entity_poly.entity_id
_entity_poly.type
_entity_poly.pdbx_seq_one_letter_code
_entity_poly.pdbx_strand_id
1 'polypeptide(L)' 'RIKSIARGTFTPGVLSEIGSFGGLFSMASGGWTDPVLVSSADGVGTKLKVAFMAGVHDTIGRDLVNHCVNDI' A
#
# COMPACT_ATOMS: atom_id res chain seq x y z
N ARG A 1 8.13 -17.98 -7.27
CA ARG A 1 8.90 -18.26 -6.04
C ARG A 1 8.74 -17.16 -4.98
N ILE A 2 8.88 -15.89 -5.36
CA ILE A 2 8.72 -14.78 -4.43
C ILE A 2 7.32 -14.78 -3.81
N LYS A 3 6.29 -15.01 -4.61
CA LYS A 3 4.92 -15.08 -4.12
C LYS A 3 4.71 -16.20 -3.10
N SER A 4 5.27 -17.37 -3.33
CA SER A 4 5.13 -18.50 -2.41
C SER A 4 5.87 -18.27 -1.09
N ILE A 5 7.04 -17.65 -1.14
CA ILE A 5 7.79 -17.27 0.06
C ILE A 5 7.02 -16.22 0.87
N ALA A 6 6.50 -15.19 0.20
CA ALA A 6 5.72 -14.13 0.85
C ALA A 6 4.43 -14.69 1.47
N ARG A 7 3.73 -15.60 0.79
CA ARG A 7 2.53 -16.26 1.33
C ARG A 7 2.82 -17.04 2.61
N GLY A 8 4.02 -17.58 2.73
CA GLY A 8 4.45 -18.29 3.94
C GLY A 8 4.48 -17.41 5.19
N THR A 9 4.47 -16.08 5.04
CA THR A 9 4.42 -15.13 6.14
C THR A 9 2.99 -14.72 6.53
N PHE A 10 1.98 -15.17 5.79
CA PHE A 10 0.59 -14.78 6.04
C PHE A 10 0.10 -15.35 7.37
N THR A 11 -0.62 -14.51 8.10
CA THR A 11 -1.35 -14.88 9.31
C THR A 11 -2.85 -14.90 9.00
N PRO A 12 -3.71 -15.46 9.91
CA PRO A 12 -5.15 -15.53 9.62
C PRO A 12 -5.84 -14.20 9.32
N GLY A 13 -5.28 -13.07 9.77
CA GLY A 13 -5.86 -11.76 9.48
C GLY A 13 -5.64 -11.26 8.06
N VAL A 14 -4.69 -11.84 7.31
CA VAL A 14 -4.35 -11.37 5.97
C VAL A 14 -5.45 -11.75 4.99
N LEU A 15 -6.05 -10.77 4.31
CA LEU A 15 -7.16 -10.96 3.38
C LEU A 15 -6.79 -10.77 1.92
N SER A 16 -5.74 -9.99 1.63
CA SER A 16 -5.35 -9.69 0.26
C SER A 16 -4.21 -10.59 -0.22
N GLU A 17 -4.19 -10.84 -1.53
CA GLU A 17 -3.13 -11.59 -2.20
C GLU A 17 -1.98 -10.68 -2.64
N ILE A 18 -0.83 -11.29 -2.89
CA ILE A 18 0.34 -10.60 -3.45
C ILE A 18 -0.03 -10.04 -4.83
N GLY A 19 0.26 -8.77 -5.04
CA GLY A 19 -0.02 -8.07 -6.29
C GLY A 19 -1.25 -7.17 -6.26
N SER A 20 -2.00 -7.17 -5.15
CA SER A 20 -3.07 -6.20 -4.94
C SER A 20 -2.50 -4.81 -4.70
N PHE A 21 -3.26 -3.76 -5.03
CA PHE A 21 -2.83 -2.38 -4.81
C PHE A 21 -2.87 -1.97 -3.33
N GLY A 22 -3.73 -2.59 -2.54
CA GLY A 22 -3.81 -2.35 -1.10
C GLY A 22 -3.62 -3.63 -0.31
N GLY A 23 -3.05 -3.51 0.89
CA GLY A 23 -2.99 -4.61 1.86
C GLY A 23 -4.21 -4.61 2.76
N LEU A 24 -4.89 -5.75 2.87
CA LEU A 24 -6.09 -5.92 3.70
C LEU A 24 -5.77 -6.84 4.88
N PHE A 25 -6.13 -6.41 6.08
CA PHE A 25 -5.92 -7.19 7.29
C PHE A 25 -7.14 -7.10 8.19
N SER A 26 -7.68 -8.25 8.59
CA SER A 26 -8.84 -8.30 9.50
C SER A 26 -8.42 -8.03 10.93
N MET A 27 -9.13 -7.13 11.60
CA MET A 27 -8.93 -6.78 13.01
C MET A 27 -10.06 -7.32 13.90
N ALA A 28 -10.68 -8.43 13.50
CA ALA A 28 -11.83 -9.00 14.21
C ALA A 28 -11.55 -9.30 15.69
N SER A 29 -10.29 -9.61 16.05
CA SER A 29 -9.89 -9.88 17.43
C SER A 29 -9.75 -8.63 18.29
N GLY A 30 -9.87 -7.45 17.73
CA GLY A 30 -9.64 -6.16 18.42
C GLY A 30 -10.88 -5.55 19.08
N GLY A 31 -11.99 -6.29 19.20
CA GLY A 31 -13.23 -5.77 19.80
C GLY A 31 -14.06 -4.90 18.86
N TRP A 32 -13.72 -4.83 17.60
CA TRP A 32 -14.44 -4.09 16.57
C TRP A 32 -15.49 -5.00 15.91
N THR A 33 -16.50 -4.39 15.28
CA THR A 33 -17.50 -5.14 14.50
C THR A 33 -17.00 -5.25 13.05
N ASP A 34 -16.38 -6.38 12.72
CA ASP A 34 -15.83 -6.70 11.40
C ASP A 34 -14.94 -5.62 10.76
N PRO A 35 -14.03 -4.99 11.51
CA PRO A 35 -13.14 -3.99 10.93
C PRO A 35 -12.07 -4.65 10.06
N VAL A 36 -11.67 -3.95 9.00
CA VAL A 36 -10.59 -4.37 8.11
C VAL A 36 -9.61 -3.21 7.99
N LEU A 37 -8.34 -3.48 8.25
CA LEU A 37 -7.28 -2.51 8.01
C LEU A 37 -6.89 -2.56 6.53
N VAL A 38 -6.87 -1.40 5.89
CA VAL A 38 -6.44 -1.27 4.50
C VAL A 38 -5.21 -0.39 4.45
N SER A 39 -4.15 -0.88 3.83
CA SER A 39 -2.90 -0.13 3.72
C SER A 39 -2.41 -0.10 2.28
N SER A 40 -1.68 0.94 1.94
CA SER A 40 -1.11 1.11 0.60
C SER A 40 0.25 1.77 0.69
N ALA A 41 1.13 1.41 -0.26
CA ALA A 41 2.44 2.02 -0.39
C ALA A 41 2.80 2.12 -1.87
N ASP A 42 3.49 3.19 -2.25
CA ASP A 42 3.86 3.42 -3.63
C ASP A 42 5.17 4.20 -3.71
N GLY A 43 5.89 4.03 -4.82
CA GLY A 43 7.16 4.72 -5.07
C GLY A 43 7.04 5.98 -5.93
N VAL A 44 5.87 6.27 -6.48
CA VAL A 44 5.58 7.41 -7.37
C VAL A 44 6.56 7.50 -8.57
N GLY A 45 6.92 6.36 -9.15
CA GLY A 45 7.98 6.19 -10.15
C GLY A 45 8.19 7.33 -11.16
N THR A 46 7.29 7.50 -12.13
CA THR A 46 7.45 8.48 -13.21
C THR A 46 7.40 9.93 -12.71
N LYS A 47 6.52 10.23 -11.77
CA LYS A 47 6.43 11.58 -11.19
C LYS A 47 7.72 11.95 -10.46
N LEU A 48 8.36 11.01 -9.81
CA LEU A 48 9.63 11.23 -9.13
C LEU A 48 10.72 11.65 -10.16
N LYS A 49 10.75 11.00 -11.31
CA LYS A 49 11.68 11.38 -12.40
C LYS A 49 11.40 12.80 -12.89
N VAL A 50 10.14 13.17 -13.05
CA VAL A 50 9.75 14.53 -13.44
C VAL A 50 10.20 15.54 -12.39
N ALA A 51 10.03 15.21 -11.11
CA ALA A 51 10.48 16.07 -10.01
C ALA A 51 12.00 16.29 -10.05
N PHE A 52 12.77 15.26 -10.33
CA PHE A 52 14.23 15.39 -10.49
C PHE A 52 14.60 16.29 -11.68
N MET A 53 13.92 16.13 -12.80
CA MET A 53 14.17 16.94 -14.00
C MET A 53 13.80 18.41 -13.82
N ALA A 54 12.71 18.66 -13.08
CA ALA A 54 12.22 20.03 -12.81
C ALA A 54 12.93 20.69 -11.64
N GLY A 55 13.63 19.92 -10.81
CA GLY A 55 14.29 20.44 -9.60
C GLY A 55 13.30 20.85 -8.50
N VAL A 56 12.07 20.35 -8.56
CA VAL A 56 11.01 20.66 -7.58
C VAL A 56 10.70 19.41 -6.77
N HIS A 57 10.97 19.45 -5.46
CA HIS A 57 10.87 18.28 -4.58
C HIS A 57 9.90 18.44 -3.43
N ASP A 58 9.30 19.61 -3.25
CA ASP A 58 8.45 19.94 -2.10
C ASP A 58 6.98 19.56 -2.28
N THR A 59 6.59 19.07 -3.47
CA THR A 59 5.19 18.70 -3.76
C THR A 59 4.98 17.21 -3.99
N ILE A 60 6.06 16.45 -4.19
CA ILE A 60 5.95 15.02 -4.56
C ILE A 60 5.31 14.17 -3.46
N GLY A 61 5.50 14.53 -2.20
CA GLY A 61 4.88 13.82 -1.07
C GLY A 61 3.36 13.87 -1.09
N ARG A 62 2.79 15.00 -1.52
CA ARG A 62 1.34 15.14 -1.69
C ARG A 62 0.82 14.21 -2.79
N ASP A 63 1.54 14.11 -3.89
CA ASP A 63 1.21 13.20 -4.98
C ASP A 63 1.26 11.74 -4.52
N LEU A 64 2.24 11.37 -3.72
CA LEU A 64 2.36 10.03 -3.15
C LEU A 64 1.15 9.67 -2.29
N VAL A 65 0.77 10.54 -1.36
CA VAL A 65 -0.37 10.29 -0.47
C VAL A 65 -1.67 10.20 -1.27
N ASN A 66 -1.89 11.12 -2.21
CA ASN A 66 -3.10 11.12 -3.03
C ASN A 66 -3.18 9.86 -3.90
N HIS A 67 -2.06 9.41 -4.45
CA HIS A 67 -2.00 8.19 -5.25
C HIS A 67 -2.40 6.96 -4.42
N CYS A 68 -1.83 6.82 -3.24
CA CYS A 68 -2.15 5.71 -2.33
C CYS A 68 -3.61 5.73 -1.88
N VAL A 69 -4.15 6.91 -1.55
CA VAL A 69 -5.56 7.06 -1.16
C VAL A 69 -6.49 6.64 -2.28
N ASN A 70 -6.16 7.00 -3.53
CA ASN A 70 -7.00 6.65 -4.68
C ASN A 70 -6.92 5.16 -5.05
N ASP A 71 -5.82 4.47 -4.68
CA ASP A 71 -5.65 3.05 -4.96
C ASP A 71 -6.49 2.16 -4.04
N ILE A 72 -6.85 2.66 -2.89
CA ILE A 72 -7.61 1.89 -1.89
C ILE A 72 -9.00 2.48 -1.68
#